data_6d76323f38da016470fb8729dbea5fa5
#
_entry.id   6d76323f38da016470fb8729dbea5fa5
#
_cell.length_a   1.000
_cell.length_b   1.000
_cell.length_c   1.000
_cell.angle_alpha   90.00
_cell.angle_beta   90.00
_cell.angle_gamma   90.00
#
_symmetry.space_group_name_H-M   'P 1'
#
loop_
_entity.id
_entity.type
_entity.pdbx_description
1 polymer ?
#
loop_
_entity_poly.entity_id
_entity_poly.type
_entity_poly.pdbx_seq_one_letter_code
_entity_poly.pdbx_strand_id
1 'polypeptide(L)'
;DEAAGLYGADESFYLINGSTCGVLAAISAAVPRGGRILMTRGAHKSAYHAAYLRNLTVSYLYPEMMEEYDIYDAVTPEQIVEAFSREPVPDAVFLVSPTYEGRIADIETIAKLVHSKGIPLIVDEAHGAHLGLAEGFAKNSCQCGADLVIHSVHKTLPALTQSALLHVNGRLVDRERLRRFLHIYQSSSPSYVLMAGIDNALQLVKAQGDYLFARLQVNYLRMLTELSECRNLHFLPLDARQDIGKLVILSAKAGLSGQQIYDILLEEYHLQLEMAAADHCLAMFTIGDSDEAYTRM
;
A
#
# COMPACT_ATOMS: atom_id res chain seq x y z
N ASP A 1 -10.90 -10.01 16.51
CA ASP A 1 -10.39 -8.67 16.75
C ASP A 1 -8.88 -8.54 17.02
N GLU A 2 -8.13 -9.64 16.85
CA GLU A 2 -6.66 -9.58 16.94
C GLU A 2 -6.05 -8.69 15.85
N ALA A 3 -6.56 -8.78 14.61
CA ALA A 3 -6.11 -7.92 13.52
C ALA A 3 -6.31 -6.44 13.84
N ALA A 4 -7.48 -6.08 14.39
CA ALA A 4 -7.76 -4.69 14.80
C ALA A 4 -6.78 -4.22 15.86
N GLY A 5 -6.51 -5.04 16.88
CA GLY A 5 -5.54 -4.72 17.92
C GLY A 5 -4.11 -4.55 17.40
N LEU A 6 -3.70 -5.39 16.43
CA LEU A 6 -2.36 -5.36 15.86
C LEU A 6 -2.11 -4.08 15.04
N TYR A 7 -3.11 -3.63 14.28
CA TYR A 7 -2.99 -2.44 13.42
C TYR A 7 -3.47 -1.14 14.08
N GLY A 8 -4.02 -1.20 15.29
CA GLY A 8 -4.58 -0.02 15.98
C GLY A 8 -5.89 0.45 15.36
N ALA A 9 -6.70 -0.46 14.83
CA ALA A 9 -8.02 -0.19 14.26
C ALA A 9 -9.14 -0.47 15.28
N ASP A 10 -10.32 0.16 15.07
CA ASP A 10 -11.50 -0.14 15.86
C ASP A 10 -12.09 -1.52 15.51
N GLU A 11 -12.10 -1.84 14.23
CA GLU A 11 -12.63 -3.12 13.69
C GLU A 11 -11.88 -3.51 12.42
N SER A 12 -11.70 -4.81 12.19
CA SER A 12 -11.02 -5.36 11.02
C SER A 12 -11.83 -6.49 10.39
N PHE A 13 -11.82 -6.55 9.07
CA PHE A 13 -12.51 -7.58 8.28
C PHE A 13 -11.51 -8.37 7.46
N TYR A 14 -11.59 -9.70 7.54
CA TYR A 14 -10.85 -10.59 6.65
C TYR A 14 -11.48 -10.57 5.26
N LEU A 15 -10.65 -10.37 4.24
CA LEU A 15 -11.05 -10.34 2.85
C LEU A 15 -10.45 -11.53 2.11
N ILE A 16 -11.31 -12.32 1.50
CA ILE A 16 -10.92 -13.51 0.74
C ILE A 16 -11.03 -13.31 -0.79
N ASN A 17 -11.48 -12.14 -1.21
CA ASN A 17 -11.57 -11.73 -2.61
C ASN A 17 -10.55 -10.62 -2.93
N GLY A 18 -9.42 -10.60 -2.20
CA GLY A 18 -8.35 -9.63 -2.36
C GLY A 18 -8.70 -8.24 -1.83
N SER A 19 -7.71 -7.35 -1.82
CA SER A 19 -7.91 -5.93 -1.54
C SER A 19 -8.90 -5.27 -2.52
N THR A 20 -9.07 -5.84 -3.71
CA THR A 20 -10.06 -5.37 -4.70
C THR A 20 -11.46 -5.26 -4.09
N CYS A 21 -11.96 -6.30 -3.39
CA CYS A 21 -13.27 -6.22 -2.76
C CYS A 21 -13.30 -5.22 -1.60
N GLY A 22 -12.18 -5.06 -0.88
CA GLY A 22 -12.03 -4.06 0.17
C GLY A 22 -12.14 -2.64 -0.37
N VAL A 23 -11.43 -2.32 -1.45
CA VAL A 23 -11.51 -1.01 -2.12
C VAL A 23 -12.93 -0.73 -2.64
N LEU A 24 -13.55 -1.73 -3.29
CA LEU A 24 -14.95 -1.60 -3.76
C LEU A 24 -15.91 -1.33 -2.60
N ALA A 25 -15.77 -2.06 -1.49
CA ALA A 25 -16.63 -1.91 -0.32
C ALA A 25 -16.40 -0.58 0.39
N ALA A 26 -15.14 -0.19 0.60
CA ALA A 26 -14.74 1.05 1.24
C ALA A 26 -15.32 2.29 0.52
N ILE A 27 -15.07 2.40 -0.79
CA ILE A 27 -15.58 3.50 -1.60
C ILE A 27 -17.12 3.48 -1.64
N SER A 28 -17.73 2.31 -1.80
CA SER A 28 -19.19 2.18 -1.84
C SER A 28 -19.86 2.52 -0.51
N ALA A 29 -19.19 2.29 0.61
CA ALA A 29 -19.68 2.66 1.94
C ALA A 29 -19.51 4.15 2.23
N ALA A 30 -18.34 4.71 1.90
CA ALA A 30 -18.02 6.10 2.20
C ALA A 30 -18.75 7.10 1.28
N VAL A 31 -18.92 6.76 -0.02
CA VAL A 31 -19.48 7.68 -1.01
C VAL A 31 -20.90 7.27 -1.41
N PRO A 32 -21.89 8.18 -1.37
CA PRO A 32 -23.23 7.89 -1.87
C PRO A 32 -23.20 7.63 -3.40
N ARG A 33 -24.22 6.94 -3.92
CA ARG A 33 -24.35 6.76 -5.37
C ARG A 33 -24.53 8.12 -6.05
N GLY A 34 -23.75 8.40 -7.09
CA GLY A 34 -23.73 9.68 -7.78
C GLY A 34 -22.96 10.78 -7.05
N GLY A 35 -22.34 10.45 -5.93
CA GLY A 35 -21.52 11.39 -5.14
C GLY A 35 -20.16 11.72 -5.77
N ARG A 36 -19.34 12.44 -5.04
CA ARG A 36 -18.01 12.91 -5.46
C ARG A 36 -16.90 12.23 -4.67
N ILE A 37 -15.83 11.87 -5.35
CA ILE A 37 -14.61 11.36 -4.72
C ILE A 37 -13.40 12.09 -5.26
N LEU A 38 -12.50 12.49 -4.36
CA LEU A 38 -11.17 12.96 -4.70
C LEU A 38 -10.19 11.80 -4.54
N MET A 39 -9.50 11.38 -5.61
CA MET A 39 -8.65 10.19 -5.55
C MET A 39 -7.30 10.39 -6.25
N THR A 40 -6.28 9.70 -5.76
CA THR A 40 -4.97 9.64 -6.42
C THR A 40 -5.10 9.09 -7.83
N ARG A 41 -4.50 9.79 -8.83
CA ARG A 41 -4.56 9.36 -10.24
C ARG A 41 -3.90 7.99 -10.47
N GLY A 42 -2.86 7.66 -9.74
CA GLY A 42 -2.17 6.36 -9.74
C GLY A 42 -2.88 5.24 -8.96
N ALA A 43 -4.16 5.40 -8.62
CA ALA A 43 -4.92 4.38 -7.89
C ALA A 43 -5.05 3.07 -8.70
N HIS A 44 -5.13 1.95 -7.97
CA HIS A 44 -5.39 0.65 -8.58
C HIS A 44 -6.77 0.64 -9.29
N LYS A 45 -6.90 -0.15 -10.38
CA LYS A 45 -8.13 -0.26 -11.18
C LYS A 45 -9.40 -0.52 -10.37
N SER A 46 -9.32 -1.14 -9.20
CA SER A 46 -10.47 -1.37 -8.31
C SER A 46 -11.14 -0.06 -7.85
N ALA A 47 -10.38 1.02 -7.64
CA ALA A 47 -10.95 2.32 -7.28
C ALA A 47 -11.75 2.92 -8.46
N TYR A 48 -11.24 2.79 -9.68
CA TYR A 48 -11.96 3.19 -10.90
C TYR A 48 -13.22 2.34 -11.12
N HIS A 49 -13.15 1.04 -10.86
CA HIS A 49 -14.32 0.17 -10.92
C HIS A 49 -15.37 0.56 -9.88
N ALA A 50 -14.95 0.92 -8.66
CA ALA A 50 -15.88 1.43 -7.63
C ALA A 50 -16.56 2.73 -8.10
N ALA A 51 -15.78 3.67 -8.64
CA ALA A 51 -16.32 4.93 -9.19
C ALA A 51 -17.35 4.67 -10.31
N TYR A 52 -17.03 3.76 -11.23
CA TYR A 52 -17.96 3.36 -12.31
C TYR A 52 -19.25 2.72 -11.75
N LEU A 53 -19.13 1.70 -10.90
CA LEU A 53 -20.28 0.99 -10.33
C LEU A 53 -21.19 1.91 -9.49
N ARG A 54 -20.61 2.90 -8.84
CA ARG A 54 -21.33 3.87 -8.01
C ARG A 54 -21.76 5.13 -8.77
N ASN A 55 -21.39 5.25 -10.06
CA ASN A 55 -21.63 6.44 -10.89
C ASN A 55 -21.11 7.72 -10.24
N LEU A 56 -19.85 7.69 -9.74
CA LEU A 56 -19.25 8.81 -9.02
C LEU A 56 -18.69 9.86 -9.96
N THR A 57 -18.73 11.11 -9.51
CA THR A 57 -17.92 12.19 -10.08
C THR A 57 -16.53 12.10 -9.45
N VAL A 58 -15.48 11.97 -10.28
CA VAL A 58 -14.12 11.81 -9.81
C VAL A 58 -13.30 13.06 -10.07
N SER A 59 -12.69 13.61 -9.04
CA SER A 59 -11.60 14.59 -9.12
C SER A 59 -10.27 13.88 -8.79
N TYR A 60 -9.17 14.32 -9.39
CA TYR A 60 -7.89 13.63 -9.27
C TYR A 60 -6.84 14.46 -8.55
N LEU A 61 -6.09 13.78 -7.69
CA LEU A 61 -4.80 14.22 -7.19
C LEU A 61 -3.71 13.65 -8.09
N TYR A 62 -2.85 14.50 -8.59
CA TYR A 62 -1.70 14.10 -9.43
C TYR A 62 -0.44 14.20 -8.59
N PRO A 63 0.14 13.06 -8.17
CA PRO A 63 1.43 13.06 -7.47
C PRO A 63 2.50 13.77 -8.29
N GLU A 64 3.41 14.46 -7.62
CA GLU A 64 4.54 15.12 -8.28
C GLU A 64 5.56 14.07 -8.73
N MET A 65 6.21 14.34 -9.85
CA MET A 65 7.30 13.50 -10.34
C MET A 65 8.60 13.91 -9.64
N MET A 66 9.33 12.94 -9.17
CA MET A 66 10.71 13.07 -8.71
C MET A 66 11.62 13.04 -9.96
N GLU A 67 11.84 14.21 -10.58
CA GLU A 67 12.51 14.33 -11.88
C GLU A 67 13.88 13.63 -11.94
N GLU A 68 14.61 13.58 -10.82
CA GLU A 68 15.91 12.91 -10.74
C GLU A 68 15.81 11.39 -10.97
N TYR A 69 14.65 10.79 -10.61
CA TYR A 69 14.45 9.34 -10.61
C TYR A 69 13.40 8.86 -11.62
N ASP A 70 12.67 9.80 -12.23
CA ASP A 70 11.56 9.55 -13.16
C ASP A 70 10.45 8.66 -12.57
N ILE A 71 10.16 8.84 -11.27
CA ILE A 71 9.10 8.17 -10.53
C ILE A 71 8.19 9.16 -9.82
N TYR A 72 6.93 8.79 -9.61
CA TYR A 72 6.00 9.62 -8.86
C TYR A 72 6.20 9.48 -7.34
N ASP A 73 6.21 10.63 -6.65
CA ASP A 73 6.18 10.65 -5.19
C ASP A 73 4.77 10.36 -4.64
N ALA A 74 4.62 10.25 -3.34
CA ALA A 74 3.31 10.20 -2.70
C ALA A 74 2.63 11.57 -2.71
N VAL A 75 1.27 11.55 -2.66
CA VAL A 75 0.47 12.77 -2.51
C VAL A 75 0.85 13.52 -1.24
N THR A 76 0.96 14.86 -1.34
CA THR A 76 1.33 15.73 -0.20
C THR A 76 0.10 16.40 0.44
N PRO A 77 0.23 16.88 1.70
CA PRO A 77 -0.82 17.67 2.35
C PRO A 77 -1.19 18.94 1.57
N GLU A 78 -0.20 19.59 0.94
CA GLU A 78 -0.39 20.83 0.14
C GLU A 78 -1.31 20.56 -1.05
N GLN A 79 -1.15 19.43 -1.72
CA GLN A 79 -2.02 19.01 -2.83
C GLN A 79 -3.48 18.80 -2.39
N ILE A 80 -3.71 18.31 -1.16
CA ILE A 80 -5.05 18.21 -0.58
C ILE A 80 -5.65 19.60 -0.35
N VAL A 81 -4.88 20.52 0.23
CA VAL A 81 -5.33 21.91 0.47
C VAL A 81 -5.68 22.59 -0.85
N GLU A 82 -4.83 22.43 -1.86
CA GLU A 82 -5.05 22.98 -3.18
C GLU A 82 -6.32 22.41 -3.83
N ALA A 83 -6.52 21.09 -3.80
CA ALA A 83 -7.71 20.45 -4.33
C ALA A 83 -8.99 20.96 -3.65
N PHE A 84 -8.99 21.10 -2.32
CA PHE A 84 -10.13 21.64 -1.58
C PHE A 84 -10.42 23.13 -1.88
N SER A 85 -9.46 23.88 -2.40
CA SER A 85 -9.66 25.28 -2.80
C SER A 85 -10.25 25.43 -4.22
N ARG A 86 -10.01 24.45 -5.07
CA ARG A 86 -10.40 24.48 -6.50
C ARG A 86 -11.70 23.75 -6.80
N GLU A 87 -12.04 22.74 -6.03
CA GLU A 87 -13.13 21.81 -6.28
C GLU A 87 -14.18 21.86 -5.14
N PRO A 88 -15.45 21.56 -5.42
CA PRO A 88 -16.40 21.31 -4.35
C PRO A 88 -15.91 20.21 -3.42
N VAL A 89 -16.15 20.35 -2.12
CA VAL A 89 -15.77 19.33 -1.12
C VAL A 89 -16.33 17.97 -1.54
N PRO A 90 -15.47 16.93 -1.67
CA PRO A 90 -15.93 15.58 -2.03
C PRO A 90 -16.63 14.90 -0.85
N ASP A 91 -17.30 13.76 -1.10
CA ASP A 91 -17.87 12.92 -0.04
C ASP A 91 -16.80 12.06 0.66
N ALA A 92 -15.66 11.80 0.01
CA ALA A 92 -14.50 11.12 0.57
C ALA A 92 -13.21 11.45 -0.21
N VAL A 93 -12.07 11.27 0.45
CA VAL A 93 -10.75 11.26 -0.18
C VAL A 93 -10.21 9.83 -0.21
N PHE A 94 -9.64 9.41 -1.35
CA PHE A 94 -9.02 8.10 -1.54
C PHE A 94 -7.55 8.27 -1.96
N LEU A 95 -6.64 7.73 -1.18
CA LEU A 95 -5.20 7.78 -1.42
C LEU A 95 -4.60 6.39 -1.57
N VAL A 96 -3.44 6.33 -2.21
CA VAL A 96 -2.55 5.16 -2.24
C VAL A 96 -1.29 5.51 -1.46
N SER A 97 -1.01 4.74 -0.41
CA SER A 97 0.21 4.88 0.40
C SER A 97 0.51 3.54 1.11
N PRO A 98 1.71 2.95 0.89
CA PRO A 98 2.77 3.39 0.00
C PRO A 98 2.36 3.37 -1.48
N THR A 99 3.06 4.15 -2.33
CA THR A 99 2.99 3.98 -3.79
C THR A 99 3.56 2.61 -4.18
N TYR A 100 3.46 2.25 -5.46
CA TYR A 100 4.01 0.98 -5.94
C TYR A 100 5.53 0.91 -5.71
N GLU A 101 6.23 2.02 -5.90
CA GLU A 101 7.66 2.18 -5.71
C GLU A 101 8.07 2.36 -4.23
N GLY A 102 7.09 2.44 -3.31
CA GLY A 102 7.33 2.48 -1.88
C GLY A 102 7.34 3.88 -1.25
N ARG A 103 6.89 4.93 -1.96
CA ARG A 103 6.79 6.28 -1.36
C ARG A 103 5.60 6.38 -0.42
N ILE A 104 5.83 6.85 0.80
CA ILE A 104 4.85 6.94 1.89
C ILE A 104 4.36 8.39 2.04
N ALA A 105 3.05 8.59 2.07
CA ALA A 105 2.41 9.88 2.28
C ALA A 105 2.36 10.26 3.77
N ASP A 106 2.32 11.55 4.07
CA ASP A 106 2.03 12.04 5.43
C ASP A 106 0.52 11.92 5.72
N ILE A 107 0.11 10.67 5.98
CA ILE A 107 -1.30 10.33 6.25
C ILE A 107 -1.82 11.05 7.49
N GLU A 108 -0.99 11.27 8.52
CA GLU A 108 -1.44 11.92 9.75
C GLU A 108 -1.86 13.38 9.50
N THR A 109 -1.07 14.13 8.75
CA THR A 109 -1.42 15.51 8.38
C THR A 109 -2.60 15.54 7.42
N ILE A 110 -2.61 14.65 6.43
CA ILE A 110 -3.71 14.56 5.45
C ILE A 110 -5.02 14.18 6.14
N ALA A 111 -5.04 13.25 7.08
CA ALA A 111 -6.24 12.87 7.84
C ALA A 111 -6.83 14.08 8.58
N LYS A 112 -5.99 14.88 9.26
CA LYS A 112 -6.43 16.11 9.93
C LYS A 112 -7.08 17.10 8.98
N LEU A 113 -6.51 17.29 7.78
CA LEU A 113 -7.06 18.17 6.73
C LEU A 113 -8.41 17.66 6.21
N VAL A 114 -8.50 16.37 5.91
CA VAL A 114 -9.72 15.72 5.40
C VAL A 114 -10.83 15.77 6.45
N HIS A 115 -10.53 15.43 7.69
CA HIS A 115 -11.46 15.49 8.81
C HIS A 115 -11.92 16.92 9.12
N SER A 116 -11.13 17.95 8.85
CA SER A 116 -11.57 19.35 8.99
C SER A 116 -12.76 19.71 8.09
N LYS A 117 -13.01 18.90 7.04
CA LYS A 117 -14.17 19.00 6.15
C LYS A 117 -15.33 18.07 6.56
N GLY A 118 -15.16 17.27 7.62
CA GLY A 118 -16.16 16.29 8.07
C GLY A 118 -16.35 15.08 7.14
N ILE A 119 -15.37 14.76 6.31
CA ILE A 119 -15.41 13.66 5.35
C ILE A 119 -14.37 12.58 5.66
N PRO A 120 -14.59 11.30 5.27
CA PRO A 120 -13.67 10.21 5.56
C PRO A 120 -12.46 10.17 4.61
N LEU A 121 -11.33 9.69 5.15
CA LEU A 121 -10.13 9.33 4.42
C LEU A 121 -10.06 7.81 4.23
N ILE A 122 -9.95 7.38 2.99
CA ILE A 122 -9.73 5.98 2.59
C ILE A 122 -8.29 5.84 2.10
N VAL A 123 -7.55 4.89 2.61
CA VAL A 123 -6.18 4.62 2.17
C VAL A 123 -6.07 3.19 1.63
N ASP A 124 -5.71 3.07 0.36
CA ASP A 124 -5.24 1.83 -0.22
C ASP A 124 -3.78 1.64 0.18
N GLU A 125 -3.59 0.90 1.23
CA GLU A 125 -2.29 0.52 1.81
C GLU A 125 -1.95 -0.94 1.45
N ALA A 126 -2.36 -1.38 0.23
CA ALA A 126 -2.17 -2.75 -0.21
C ALA A 126 -0.70 -3.21 -0.19
N HIS A 127 0.24 -2.30 -0.37
CA HIS A 127 1.68 -2.57 -0.28
C HIS A 127 2.28 -2.30 1.11
N GLY A 128 1.46 -1.98 2.11
CA GLY A 128 1.91 -1.56 3.44
C GLY A 128 1.40 -2.43 4.59
N ALA A 129 0.98 -3.69 4.35
CA ALA A 129 0.48 -4.55 5.43
C ALA A 129 1.52 -4.86 6.53
N HIS A 130 2.78 -4.57 6.32
CA HIS A 130 3.87 -4.68 7.30
C HIS A 130 4.11 -3.37 8.08
N LEU A 131 3.57 -2.24 7.63
CA LEU A 131 3.78 -0.94 8.29
C LEU A 131 3.16 -0.89 9.68
N GLY A 132 3.83 -0.20 10.60
CA GLY A 132 3.39 -0.02 11.98
C GLY A 132 3.47 -1.27 12.86
N LEU A 133 4.03 -2.38 12.35
CA LEU A 133 4.14 -3.65 13.08
C LEU A 133 5.47 -3.85 13.80
N ALA A 134 6.47 -3.00 13.52
CA ALA A 134 7.76 -3.05 14.20
C ALA A 134 8.43 -1.66 14.24
N GLU A 135 9.37 -1.50 15.17
CA GLU A 135 10.20 -0.29 15.24
C GLU A 135 11.06 -0.14 13.98
N GLY A 136 11.24 1.11 13.53
CA GLY A 136 11.99 1.43 12.32
C GLY A 136 11.17 1.39 11.02
N PHE A 137 9.94 0.88 11.05
CA PHE A 137 8.99 1.02 9.96
C PHE A 137 8.06 2.21 10.19
N ALA A 138 7.57 2.83 9.12
CA ALA A 138 6.58 3.89 9.22
C ALA A 138 5.30 3.38 9.91
N LYS A 139 4.57 4.30 10.57
CA LYS A 139 3.23 3.98 11.09
C LYS A 139 2.32 3.57 9.93
N ASN A 140 1.40 2.63 10.19
CA ASN A 140 0.34 2.32 9.25
C ASN A 140 -0.75 3.42 9.24
N SER A 141 -1.58 3.43 8.21
CA SER A 141 -2.59 4.48 8.04
C SER A 141 -3.70 4.45 9.11
N CYS A 142 -3.96 3.31 9.78
CA CYS A 142 -4.88 3.27 10.92
C CYS A 142 -4.34 4.09 12.09
N GLN A 143 -3.06 3.92 12.42
CA GLN A 143 -2.37 4.67 13.48
C GLN A 143 -2.24 6.16 13.14
N CYS A 144 -2.29 6.52 11.85
CA CYS A 144 -2.24 7.89 11.35
C CYS A 144 -3.62 8.55 11.24
N GLY A 145 -4.71 7.84 11.57
CA GLY A 145 -6.05 8.40 11.64
C GLY A 145 -6.89 8.27 10.37
N ALA A 146 -6.51 7.42 9.41
CA ALA A 146 -7.39 7.09 8.29
C ALA A 146 -8.63 6.31 8.74
N ASP A 147 -9.78 6.57 8.12
CA ASP A 147 -11.07 5.96 8.50
C ASP A 147 -11.24 4.55 7.92
N LEU A 148 -10.75 4.33 6.70
CA LEU A 148 -10.74 3.02 6.05
C LEU A 148 -9.36 2.74 5.48
N VAL A 149 -8.79 1.59 5.84
CA VAL A 149 -7.46 1.17 5.36
C VAL A 149 -7.54 -0.23 4.79
N ILE A 150 -6.98 -0.43 3.60
CA ILE A 150 -7.02 -1.71 2.91
C ILE A 150 -5.60 -2.27 2.78
N HIS A 151 -5.34 -3.45 3.33
CA HIS A 151 -4.08 -4.17 3.24
C HIS A 151 -4.20 -5.42 2.36
N SER A 152 -3.26 -5.63 1.45
CA SER A 152 -3.05 -6.94 0.82
C SER A 152 -2.04 -7.73 1.65
N VAL A 153 -2.52 -8.59 2.54
CA VAL A 153 -1.66 -9.35 3.45
C VAL A 153 -0.64 -10.18 2.68
N HIS A 154 -1.06 -10.77 1.55
CA HIS A 154 -0.24 -11.63 0.70
C HIS A 154 0.91 -10.93 -0.04
N LYS A 155 0.97 -9.60 -0.04
CA LYS A 155 2.05 -8.87 -0.73
C LYS A 155 3.29 -8.69 0.14
N THR A 156 3.10 -8.41 1.42
CA THR A 156 4.20 -8.04 2.33
C THR A 156 4.27 -8.90 3.59
N LEU A 157 3.31 -9.79 3.80
CA LEU A 157 3.29 -10.79 4.87
C LEU A 157 3.04 -12.18 4.30
N PRO A 158 3.45 -13.27 4.99
CA PRO A 158 3.40 -14.63 4.48
C PRO A 158 1.97 -15.21 4.50
N ALA A 159 1.13 -14.75 3.59
CA ALA A 159 -0.24 -15.23 3.40
C ALA A 159 -0.46 -15.66 1.94
N LEU A 160 -1.50 -16.46 1.71
CA LEU A 160 -1.86 -16.90 0.37
C LEU A 160 -2.40 -15.73 -0.47
N THR A 161 -2.16 -15.76 -1.78
CA THR A 161 -2.73 -14.79 -2.73
C THR A 161 -4.24 -14.66 -2.54
N GLN A 162 -4.80 -13.46 -2.70
CA GLN A 162 -6.16 -13.01 -2.36
C GLN A 162 -6.39 -12.69 -0.88
N SER A 163 -5.48 -13.04 0.03
CA SER A 163 -5.62 -12.68 1.45
C SER A 163 -5.43 -11.17 1.65
N ALA A 164 -6.43 -10.51 2.25
CA ALA A 164 -6.40 -9.09 2.49
C ALA A 164 -7.17 -8.73 3.78
N LEU A 165 -7.01 -7.49 4.23
CA LEU A 165 -7.73 -6.92 5.38
C LEU A 165 -8.36 -5.58 4.99
N LEU A 166 -9.50 -5.29 5.56
CA LEU A 166 -10.08 -3.95 5.62
C LEU A 166 -10.23 -3.55 7.08
N HIS A 167 -9.68 -2.41 7.43
CA HIS A 167 -9.78 -1.80 8.76
C HIS A 167 -10.72 -0.61 8.71
N VAL A 168 -11.44 -0.37 9.80
CA VAL A 168 -12.30 0.78 9.97
C VAL A 168 -12.04 1.45 11.31
N ASN A 169 -11.96 2.79 11.28
CA ASN A 169 -11.76 3.65 12.42
C ASN A 169 -12.81 4.76 12.47
N GLY A 170 -13.00 5.32 13.65
CA GLY A 170 -13.83 6.50 13.85
C GLY A 170 -15.31 6.28 13.55
N ARG A 171 -15.99 7.38 13.20
CA ARG A 171 -17.45 7.40 13.04
C ARG A 171 -17.94 8.03 11.72
N LEU A 172 -17.00 8.42 10.84
CA LEU A 172 -17.36 9.08 9.57
C LEU A 172 -17.91 8.10 8.53
N VAL A 173 -17.66 6.79 8.70
CA VAL A 173 -18.18 5.75 7.83
C VAL A 173 -19.25 4.94 8.54
N ASP A 174 -20.41 4.78 7.90
CA ASP A 174 -21.48 3.90 8.38
C ASP A 174 -21.04 2.43 8.29
N ARG A 175 -20.83 1.79 9.43
CA ARG A 175 -20.35 0.40 9.54
C ARG A 175 -21.37 -0.62 9.04
N GLU A 176 -22.68 -0.37 9.20
CA GLU A 176 -23.74 -1.24 8.67
C GLU A 176 -23.72 -1.21 7.13
N ARG A 177 -23.56 -0.02 6.55
CA ARG A 177 -23.39 0.14 5.11
C ARG A 177 -22.12 -0.55 4.60
N LEU A 178 -21.01 -0.43 5.33
CA LEU A 178 -19.75 -1.12 5.01
C LEU A 178 -19.94 -2.64 5.01
N ARG A 179 -20.53 -3.22 6.07
CA ARG A 179 -20.82 -4.67 6.14
C ARG A 179 -21.70 -5.13 4.99
N ARG A 180 -22.71 -4.34 4.62
CA ARG A 180 -23.56 -4.64 3.46
C ARG A 180 -22.75 -4.76 2.17
N PHE A 181 -21.84 -3.83 1.89
CA PHE A 181 -21.02 -3.87 0.69
C PHE A 181 -19.97 -4.99 0.74
N LEU A 182 -19.43 -5.31 1.91
CA LEU A 182 -18.59 -6.50 2.09
C LEU A 182 -19.35 -7.78 1.73
N HIS A 183 -20.61 -7.90 2.14
CA HIS A 183 -21.45 -9.05 1.76
C HIS A 183 -21.76 -9.10 0.25
N ILE A 184 -21.87 -7.94 -0.41
CA ILE A 184 -22.14 -7.87 -1.86
C ILE A 184 -20.89 -8.26 -2.67
N TYR A 185 -19.71 -7.82 -2.25
CA TYR A 185 -18.47 -7.99 -3.02
C TYR A 185 -17.65 -9.21 -2.63
N GLN A 186 -17.99 -9.89 -1.55
CA GLN A 186 -17.36 -11.15 -1.17
C GLN A 186 -18.30 -12.34 -1.42
N SER A 187 -17.69 -13.53 -1.54
CA SER A 187 -18.42 -14.80 -1.66
C SER A 187 -19.21 -15.09 -0.38
N SER A 188 -20.44 -15.60 -0.54
CA SER A 188 -21.24 -16.13 0.57
C SER A 188 -20.70 -17.45 1.13
N SER A 189 -19.81 -18.13 0.37
CA SER A 189 -19.09 -19.32 0.79
C SER A 189 -17.60 -18.99 0.91
N PRO A 190 -17.16 -18.46 2.07
CA PRO A 190 -15.78 -17.98 2.22
C PRO A 190 -14.80 -19.16 2.24
N SER A 191 -13.61 -18.94 1.65
CA SER A 191 -12.51 -19.90 1.73
C SER A 191 -11.91 -19.89 3.13
N TYR A 192 -12.14 -20.92 3.92
CA TYR A 192 -11.51 -21.09 5.22
C TYR A 192 -9.98 -21.21 5.13
N VAL A 193 -9.46 -21.73 4.03
CA VAL A 193 -8.00 -21.81 3.78
C VAL A 193 -7.39 -20.43 3.72
N LEU A 194 -8.02 -19.49 2.99
CA LEU A 194 -7.56 -18.09 2.93
C LEU A 194 -7.70 -17.39 4.28
N MET A 195 -8.81 -17.62 4.99
CA MET A 195 -9.02 -17.05 6.33
C MET A 195 -7.96 -17.55 7.32
N ALA A 196 -7.69 -18.85 7.34
CA ALA A 196 -6.64 -19.44 8.17
C ALA A 196 -5.24 -18.93 7.77
N GLY A 197 -5.00 -18.70 6.46
CA GLY A 197 -3.75 -18.10 5.97
C GLY A 197 -3.53 -16.67 6.48
N ILE A 198 -4.58 -15.85 6.52
CA ILE A 198 -4.52 -14.51 7.12
C ILE A 198 -4.22 -14.63 8.62
N ASP A 199 -4.96 -15.46 9.32
CA ASP A 199 -4.81 -15.65 10.76
C ASP A 199 -3.40 -16.12 11.12
N ASN A 200 -2.87 -17.13 10.41
CA ASN A 200 -1.52 -17.63 10.60
C ASN A 200 -0.45 -16.55 10.37
N ALA A 201 -0.61 -15.70 9.35
CA ALA A 201 0.32 -14.60 9.10
C ALA A 201 0.33 -13.59 10.26
N LEU A 202 -0.84 -13.24 10.78
CA LEU A 202 -0.95 -12.34 11.93
C LEU A 202 -0.40 -12.96 13.22
N GLN A 203 -0.63 -14.25 13.46
CA GLN A 203 -0.07 -14.97 14.60
C GLN A 203 1.47 -15.06 14.50
N LEU A 204 2.02 -15.28 13.32
CA LEU A 204 3.47 -15.26 13.10
C LEU A 204 4.07 -13.89 13.44
N VAL A 205 3.45 -12.81 12.96
CA VAL A 205 3.89 -11.44 13.28
C VAL A 205 3.81 -11.20 14.79
N LYS A 206 2.72 -11.59 15.45
CA LYS A 206 2.56 -11.44 16.89
C LYS A 206 3.61 -12.22 17.70
N ALA A 207 3.96 -13.42 17.25
CA ALA A 207 4.87 -14.30 17.96
C ALA A 207 6.36 -14.00 17.68
N GLN A 208 6.71 -13.56 16.47
CA GLN A 208 8.10 -13.46 16.01
C GLN A 208 8.38 -12.15 15.25
N GLY A 209 7.43 -11.22 15.19
CA GLY A 209 7.53 -9.99 14.38
C GLY A 209 8.79 -9.20 14.70
N ASP A 210 9.08 -8.93 15.97
CA ASP A 210 10.26 -8.17 16.37
C ASP A 210 11.55 -8.74 15.78
N TYR A 211 11.72 -10.07 15.84
CA TYR A 211 12.88 -10.75 15.27
C TYR A 211 12.91 -10.69 13.74
N LEU A 212 11.78 -11.00 13.10
CA LEU A 212 11.69 -11.09 11.64
C LEU A 212 11.86 -9.73 10.96
N PHE A 213 11.26 -8.69 11.51
CA PHE A 213 11.40 -7.33 11.00
C PHE A 213 12.79 -6.74 11.26
N ALA A 214 13.40 -7.00 12.43
CA ALA A 214 14.78 -6.60 12.69
C ALA A 214 15.75 -7.29 11.73
N ARG A 215 15.54 -8.59 11.43
CA ARG A 215 16.34 -9.33 10.44
C ARG A 215 16.19 -8.72 9.04
N LEU A 216 14.98 -8.40 8.62
CA LEU A 216 14.71 -7.72 7.34
C LEU A 216 15.48 -6.40 7.25
N GLN A 217 15.36 -5.54 8.27
CA GLN A 217 16.07 -4.25 8.30
C GLN A 217 17.59 -4.39 8.19
N VAL A 218 18.17 -5.28 9.00
CA VAL A 218 19.63 -5.50 9.01
C VAL A 218 20.12 -5.99 7.64
N ASN A 219 19.44 -6.97 7.06
CA ASN A 219 19.80 -7.51 5.76
C ASN A 219 19.62 -6.49 4.63
N TYR A 220 18.51 -5.76 4.66
CA TYR A 220 18.22 -4.73 3.66
C TYR A 220 19.26 -3.59 3.69
N LEU A 221 19.60 -3.09 4.87
CA LEU A 221 20.61 -2.03 5.01
C LEU A 221 22.01 -2.50 4.63
N ARG A 222 22.38 -3.76 4.95
CA ARG A 222 23.64 -4.36 4.51
C ARG A 222 23.68 -4.44 2.98
N MET A 223 22.64 -4.96 2.35
CA MET A 223 22.49 -5.04 0.90
C MET A 223 22.64 -3.65 0.24
N LEU A 224 21.95 -2.63 0.76
CA LEU A 224 22.08 -1.26 0.24
C LEU A 224 23.52 -0.73 0.33
N THR A 225 24.24 -1.06 1.39
CA THR A 225 25.64 -0.69 1.55
C THR A 225 26.51 -1.33 0.47
N GLU A 226 26.31 -2.62 0.19
CA GLU A 226 27.03 -3.35 -0.86
C GLU A 226 26.64 -2.82 -2.25
N LEU A 227 25.36 -2.58 -2.51
CA LEU A 227 24.87 -2.01 -3.76
C LEU A 227 25.34 -0.57 -4.02
N SER A 228 25.73 0.18 -2.99
CA SER A 228 26.27 1.54 -3.15
C SER A 228 27.60 1.57 -3.92
N GLU A 229 28.30 0.44 -4.04
CA GLU A 229 29.52 0.30 -4.83
C GLU A 229 29.24 0.09 -6.34
N CYS A 230 28.00 -0.15 -6.73
CA CYS A 230 27.60 -0.29 -8.13
C CYS A 230 27.81 1.03 -8.89
N ARG A 231 28.52 0.96 -10.04
CA ARG A 231 28.87 2.17 -10.82
C ARG A 231 27.82 2.53 -11.85
N ASN A 232 27.15 1.54 -12.41
CA ASN A 232 26.26 1.70 -13.57
C ASN A 232 24.78 1.54 -13.22
N LEU A 233 24.47 0.94 -12.08
CA LEU A 233 23.11 0.88 -11.54
C LEU A 233 22.95 1.88 -10.41
N HIS A 234 21.82 2.53 -10.36
CA HIS A 234 21.45 3.45 -9.30
C HIS A 234 20.19 2.96 -8.62
N PHE A 235 20.03 3.35 -7.38
CA PHE A 235 18.91 2.91 -6.56
C PHE A 235 18.22 4.15 -5.99
N LEU A 236 16.88 4.07 -5.84
CA LEU A 236 16.17 5.11 -5.14
C LEU A 236 16.68 5.19 -3.70
N PRO A 237 17.12 6.38 -3.23
CA PRO A 237 17.62 6.53 -1.87
C PRO A 237 16.59 6.16 -0.81
N LEU A 238 17.05 5.49 0.25
CA LEU A 238 16.24 5.25 1.43
C LEU A 238 16.19 6.54 2.27
N ASP A 239 15.07 7.23 2.21
CA ASP A 239 14.75 8.37 3.07
C ASP A 239 13.62 8.01 4.06
N ALA A 240 13.20 8.97 4.90
CA ALA A 240 12.15 8.76 5.90
C ALA A 240 10.77 8.42 5.32
N ARG A 241 10.57 8.61 4.01
CA ARG A 241 9.32 8.32 3.29
C ARG A 241 9.44 7.15 2.33
N GLN A 242 10.58 6.44 2.31
CA GLN A 242 10.77 5.25 1.49
C GLN A 242 10.56 3.98 2.32
N ASP A 243 9.71 3.10 1.83
CA ASP A 243 9.48 1.79 2.43
C ASP A 243 10.73 0.88 2.30
N ILE A 244 11.21 0.39 3.41
CA ILE A 244 12.39 -0.50 3.50
C ILE A 244 12.19 -1.79 2.68
N GLY A 245 10.96 -2.25 2.50
CA GLY A 245 10.67 -3.43 1.67
C GLY A 245 10.77 -3.21 0.16
N LYS A 246 11.12 -2.02 -0.32
CA LYS A 246 11.06 -1.63 -1.73
C LYS A 246 12.41 -1.15 -2.27
N LEU A 247 13.06 -1.96 -3.11
CA LEU A 247 14.28 -1.56 -3.82
C LEU A 247 13.92 -1.20 -5.27
N VAL A 248 13.95 0.09 -5.58
CA VAL A 248 13.80 0.60 -6.95
C VAL A 248 15.17 0.68 -7.60
N ILE A 249 15.35 -0.05 -8.69
CA ILE A 249 16.60 -0.13 -9.48
C ILE A 249 16.42 0.72 -10.72
N LEU A 250 17.14 1.83 -10.80
CA LEU A 250 17.05 2.81 -11.88
C LEU A 250 17.96 2.38 -13.04
N SER A 251 17.41 2.34 -14.25
CA SER A 251 18.09 1.81 -15.44
C SER A 251 18.78 2.90 -16.29
N ALA A 252 18.43 4.17 -16.12
CA ALA A 252 18.83 5.25 -17.01
C ALA A 252 20.36 5.32 -17.28
N LYS A 253 21.19 5.16 -16.24
CA LYS A 253 22.66 5.22 -16.38
C LYS A 253 23.30 3.91 -16.85
N ALA A 254 22.57 2.80 -16.83
CA ALA A 254 23.05 1.52 -17.33
C ALA A 254 22.96 1.41 -18.86
N GLY A 255 22.23 2.31 -19.50
CA GLY A 255 21.96 2.21 -20.94
C GLY A 255 21.01 1.06 -21.29
N LEU A 256 20.26 0.55 -20.31
CA LEU A 256 19.29 -0.54 -20.43
C LEU A 256 17.90 -0.01 -20.05
N SER A 257 16.86 -0.67 -20.52
CA SER A 257 15.51 -0.46 -19.97
C SER A 257 15.32 -1.25 -18.67
N GLY A 258 14.33 -0.85 -17.85
CA GLY A 258 13.97 -1.62 -16.67
C GLY A 258 13.58 -3.06 -17.02
N GLN A 259 12.93 -3.29 -18.19
CA GLN A 259 12.62 -4.64 -18.66
C GLN A 259 13.87 -5.46 -18.96
N GLN A 260 14.88 -4.87 -19.58
CA GLN A 260 16.13 -5.58 -19.86
C GLN A 260 16.88 -5.97 -18.59
N ILE A 261 16.90 -5.08 -17.57
CA ILE A 261 17.49 -5.43 -16.26
C ILE A 261 16.69 -6.56 -15.61
N TYR A 262 15.37 -6.48 -15.64
CA TYR A 262 14.49 -7.53 -15.12
C TYR A 262 14.78 -8.89 -15.76
N ASP A 263 14.85 -8.94 -17.11
CA ASP A 263 15.08 -10.17 -17.86
C ASP A 263 16.47 -10.77 -17.55
N ILE A 264 17.52 -9.94 -17.48
CA ILE A 264 18.87 -10.36 -17.08
C ILE A 264 18.86 -10.96 -15.67
N LEU A 265 18.27 -10.28 -14.72
CA LEU A 265 18.20 -10.75 -13.34
C LEU A 265 17.42 -12.07 -13.22
N LEU A 266 16.33 -12.22 -13.98
CA LEU A 266 15.55 -13.45 -14.01
C LEU A 266 16.30 -14.60 -14.69
N GLU A 267 16.83 -14.39 -15.91
CA GLU A 267 17.36 -15.46 -16.76
C GLU A 267 18.78 -15.89 -16.34
N GLU A 268 19.64 -14.93 -16.00
CA GLU A 268 21.04 -15.22 -15.69
C GLU A 268 21.28 -15.42 -14.18
N TYR A 269 20.57 -14.67 -13.35
CA TYR A 269 20.78 -14.71 -11.89
C TYR A 269 19.66 -15.42 -11.11
N HIS A 270 18.58 -15.82 -11.80
CA HIS A 270 17.39 -16.47 -11.21
C HIS A 270 16.77 -15.64 -10.07
N LEU A 271 16.72 -14.31 -10.25
CA LEU A 271 16.11 -13.35 -9.34
C LEU A 271 14.82 -12.83 -9.96
N GLN A 272 13.69 -13.26 -9.42
CA GLN A 272 12.37 -12.80 -9.82
C GLN A 272 12.06 -11.48 -9.12
N LEU A 273 11.97 -10.39 -9.89
CA LEU A 273 11.53 -9.09 -9.37
C LEU A 273 10.01 -8.94 -9.38
N GLU A 274 9.50 -7.92 -8.73
CA GLU A 274 8.07 -7.61 -8.67
C GLU A 274 7.55 -7.07 -10.01
N MET A 275 8.30 -6.13 -10.61
CA MET A 275 7.88 -5.50 -11.87
C MET A 275 9.05 -4.86 -12.61
N ALA A 276 8.83 -4.57 -13.91
CA ALA A 276 9.66 -3.71 -14.73
C ALA A 276 8.83 -2.60 -15.37
N ALA A 277 9.41 -1.40 -15.43
CA ALA A 277 8.94 -0.25 -16.18
C ALA A 277 9.95 0.06 -17.31
N ALA A 278 9.75 1.17 -18.02
CA ALA A 278 10.67 1.58 -19.08
C ALA A 278 12.05 1.98 -18.54
N ASP A 279 12.09 2.62 -17.40
CA ASP A 279 13.21 3.33 -16.78
C ASP A 279 13.68 2.75 -15.45
N HIS A 280 12.94 1.80 -14.88
CA HIS A 280 13.30 1.14 -13.63
C HIS A 280 12.69 -0.26 -13.51
N CYS A 281 13.18 -1.03 -12.52
CA CYS A 281 12.51 -2.23 -12.03
C CYS A 281 12.45 -2.21 -10.51
N LEU A 282 11.56 -3.00 -9.94
CA LEU A 282 11.26 -3.03 -8.51
C LEU A 282 11.47 -4.43 -7.94
N ALA A 283 12.31 -4.52 -6.91
CA ALA A 283 12.38 -5.70 -6.05
C ALA A 283 11.60 -5.45 -4.74
N MET A 284 10.92 -6.48 -4.26
CA MET A 284 10.21 -6.46 -2.98
C MET A 284 10.87 -7.45 -2.02
N PHE A 285 11.12 -6.98 -0.81
CA PHE A 285 11.63 -7.78 0.30
C PHE A 285 10.61 -7.82 1.44
N THR A 286 10.49 -8.98 2.05
CA THR A 286 9.52 -9.24 3.12
C THR A 286 10.18 -10.00 4.27
N ILE A 287 9.44 -10.16 5.37
CA ILE A 287 9.89 -11.00 6.50
C ILE A 287 10.05 -12.49 6.14
N GLY A 288 9.53 -12.91 4.98
CA GLY A 288 9.63 -14.28 4.47
C GLY A 288 10.94 -14.57 3.74
N ASP A 289 11.72 -13.54 3.38
CA ASP A 289 12.95 -13.71 2.63
C ASP A 289 14.09 -14.26 3.51
N SER A 290 14.91 -15.13 2.91
CA SER A 290 16.09 -15.68 3.56
C SER A 290 17.27 -14.71 3.47
N ASP A 291 18.28 -14.88 4.32
CA ASP A 291 19.52 -14.09 4.26
C ASP A 291 20.24 -14.25 2.90
N GLU A 292 20.08 -15.43 2.27
CA GLU A 292 20.62 -15.72 0.93
C GLU A 292 20.00 -14.81 -0.14
N ALA A 293 18.69 -14.50 -0.04
CA ALA A 293 18.02 -13.63 -1.00
C ALA A 293 18.69 -12.25 -1.09
N TYR A 294 19.05 -11.67 0.04
CA TYR A 294 19.75 -10.37 0.11
C TYR A 294 21.19 -10.44 -0.40
N THR A 295 21.88 -11.57 -0.19
CA THR A 295 23.27 -11.77 -0.65
C THR A 295 23.34 -11.99 -2.17
N ARG A 296 22.30 -12.56 -2.76
CA ARG A 296 22.22 -12.81 -4.20
C ARG A 296 21.81 -11.58 -5.01
N MET A 297 21.10 -10.63 -4.39
CA MET A 297 20.73 -9.36 -4.99
C MET A 297 21.93 -8.43 -5.11
#